data_a5c752336d3060b2ccb31ca376facbfd
#
_entry.id   a5c752336d3060b2ccb31ca376facbfd
#
_cell.length_a   1.000
_cell.length_b   1.000
_cell.length_c   1.000
_cell.angle_alpha   90.00
_cell.angle_beta   90.00
_cell.angle_gamma   90.00
#
_symmetry.space_group_name_H-M   'P 1'
#
loop_
_entity.id
_entity.type
_entity.pdbx_description
1 polymer ?
#
loop_
_entity_poly.entity_id
_entity_poly.type
_entity_poly.pdbx_seq_one_letter_code
_entity_poly.pdbx_strand_id
1 'polypeptide(L)'
;MASQNPVLLERARELRRNMTDAERKLWYEFLREYPIRFRRQYIAEPYILDFFCCKASLAVELDGSQHYETAGLDYDARRTAFLNRQGILVLRCSD
;
A
#
# COMPACT_ATOMS: atom_id res chain seq x y z
N MET A 1 4.93 11.67 8.66
CA MET A 1 4.02 12.21 9.66
C MET A 1 2.72 11.41 9.67
N ALA A 2 2.18 11.12 10.84
CA ALA A 2 0.96 10.33 10.92
C ALA A 2 -0.24 11.16 10.47
N SER A 3 -1.18 10.50 9.77
CA SER A 3 -2.41 11.15 9.34
C SER A 3 -3.29 11.50 10.53
N GLN A 4 -3.94 12.65 10.46
CA GLN A 4 -4.92 13.08 11.47
C GLN A 4 -6.33 12.61 11.11
N ASN A 5 -6.52 11.99 9.95
CA ASN A 5 -7.84 11.57 9.49
C ASN A 5 -8.29 10.31 10.24
N PRO A 6 -9.31 10.41 11.13
CA PRO A 6 -9.72 9.25 11.93
C PRO A 6 -10.30 8.10 11.12
N VAL A 7 -10.92 8.41 9.98
CA VAL A 7 -11.48 7.37 9.11
C VAL A 7 -10.35 6.52 8.52
N LEU A 8 -9.31 7.17 8.03
CA LEU A 8 -8.17 6.46 7.46
C LEU A 8 -7.39 5.69 8.53
N LEU A 9 -7.25 6.26 9.72
CA LEU A 9 -6.58 5.58 10.82
C LEU A 9 -7.30 4.29 11.20
N GLU A 10 -8.62 4.35 11.33
CA GLU A 10 -9.40 3.16 11.67
C GLU A 10 -9.35 2.13 10.56
N ARG A 11 -9.46 2.57 9.32
CA ARG A 11 -9.37 1.67 8.18
C ARG A 11 -8.02 0.95 8.12
N ALA A 12 -6.95 1.69 8.35
CA ALA A 12 -5.61 1.10 8.35
C ALA A 12 -5.46 0.05 9.46
N ARG A 13 -6.03 0.32 10.63
CA ARG A 13 -6.02 -0.63 11.75
C ARG A 13 -6.77 -1.91 11.39
N GLU A 14 -7.94 -1.77 10.78
CA GLU A 14 -8.72 -2.93 10.34
C GLU A 14 -7.96 -3.75 9.32
N LEU A 15 -7.35 -3.11 8.34
CA LEU A 15 -6.59 -3.80 7.31
C LEU A 15 -5.40 -4.54 7.91
N ARG A 16 -4.73 -3.95 8.91
CA ARG A 16 -3.61 -4.62 9.57
C ARG A 16 -4.06 -5.85 10.36
N ARG A 17 -5.25 -5.78 10.98
CA ARG A 17 -5.79 -6.92 11.73
C ARG A 17 -6.26 -8.04 10.81
N ASN A 18 -6.65 -7.69 9.59
CA ASN A 18 -7.27 -8.64 8.66
C ASN A 18 -6.45 -8.78 7.38
N MET A 19 -5.17 -9.10 7.53
CA MET A 19 -4.29 -9.28 6.37
C MET A 19 -4.79 -10.42 5.49
N THR A 20 -4.74 -10.20 4.18
CA THR A 20 -4.99 -11.28 3.23
C THR A 20 -3.85 -12.29 3.30
N ASP A 21 -4.07 -13.49 2.74
CA ASP A 21 -3.02 -14.49 2.71
C ASP A 21 -1.81 -14.02 1.93
N ALA A 22 -2.03 -13.34 0.81
CA ALA A 22 -0.94 -12.79 0.00
C ALA A 22 -0.15 -11.74 0.77
N GLU A 23 -0.84 -10.84 1.48
CA GLU A 23 -0.18 -9.82 2.31
C GLU A 23 0.65 -10.47 3.41
N ARG A 24 0.07 -11.48 4.06
CA ARG A 24 0.76 -12.19 5.15
C ARG A 24 2.01 -12.87 4.65
N LYS A 25 1.92 -13.53 3.50
CA LYS A 25 3.06 -14.23 2.91
C LYS A 25 4.19 -13.25 2.58
N LEU A 26 3.85 -12.16 1.90
CA LEU A 26 4.86 -11.17 1.50
C LEU A 26 5.52 -10.53 2.73
N TRP A 27 4.71 -10.20 3.74
CA TRP A 27 5.22 -9.57 4.95
C TRP A 27 6.14 -10.51 5.74
N TYR A 28 5.67 -11.72 6.05
CA TYR A 28 6.42 -12.61 6.93
C TYR A 28 7.58 -13.30 6.25
N GLU A 29 7.51 -13.53 4.94
CA GLU A 29 8.60 -14.21 4.24
C GLU A 29 9.65 -13.26 3.70
N PHE A 30 9.33 -12.01 3.47
CA PHE A 30 10.25 -11.09 2.81
C PHE A 30 10.39 -9.74 3.51
N LEU A 31 9.31 -9.00 3.65
CA LEU A 31 9.41 -7.58 4.01
C LEU A 31 9.72 -7.33 5.48
N ARG A 32 9.27 -8.20 6.36
CA ARG A 32 9.47 -8.04 7.80
C ARG A 32 10.95 -7.99 8.16
N GLU A 33 11.76 -8.80 7.50
CA GLU A 33 13.19 -8.91 7.79
C GLU A 33 14.07 -8.25 6.74
N TYR A 34 13.46 -7.50 5.85
CA TYR A 34 14.22 -6.78 4.83
C TYR A 34 15.12 -5.74 5.50
N PRO A 35 16.36 -5.54 5.00
CA PRO A 35 17.28 -4.59 5.63
C PRO A 35 16.76 -3.17 5.76
N ILE A 36 15.89 -2.76 4.83
CA ILE A 36 15.25 -1.46 4.88
C ILE A 36 13.84 -1.67 5.40
N ARG A 37 13.45 -0.89 6.40
CA ARG A 37 12.18 -1.09 7.09
C ARG A 37 10.98 -0.76 6.23
N PHE A 38 10.02 -1.69 6.17
CA PHE A 38 8.71 -1.48 5.57
C PHE A 38 7.64 -1.36 6.64
N ARG A 39 6.63 -0.55 6.37
CA ARG A 39 5.45 -0.40 7.23
C ARG A 39 4.24 -0.94 6.49
N ARG A 40 3.34 -1.61 7.24
CA ARG A 40 2.11 -2.14 6.67
C ARG A 40 1.00 -1.10 6.72
N GLN A 41 0.17 -1.07 5.69
CA GLN A 41 -1.02 -0.23 5.63
C GLN A 41 -0.69 1.21 6.03
N TYR A 42 0.21 1.79 5.28
CA TYR A 42 0.70 3.14 5.51
C TYR A 42 -0.25 4.16 4.88
N ILE A 43 -0.61 5.18 5.65
CA ILE A 43 -1.53 6.22 5.17
C ILE A 43 -0.76 7.28 4.41
N ALA A 44 -1.04 7.38 3.11
CA ALA A 44 -0.59 8.48 2.25
C ALA A 44 -1.86 9.16 1.76
N GLU A 45 -2.41 10.02 2.61
CA GLU A 45 -3.73 10.59 2.44
C GLU A 45 -3.97 11.16 1.05
N PRO A 46 -5.06 10.80 0.36
CA PRO A 46 -6.23 10.07 0.85
C PRO A 46 -6.14 8.53 0.68
N TYR A 47 -4.97 7.98 0.42
CA TYR A 47 -4.81 6.57 0.12
C TYR A 47 -4.14 5.81 1.27
N ILE A 48 -4.33 4.49 1.28
CA ILE A 48 -3.62 3.59 2.18
C ILE A 48 -2.77 2.66 1.31
N LEU A 49 -1.47 2.61 1.60
CA LEU A 49 -0.53 1.78 0.85
C LEU A 49 -0.34 0.45 1.57
N ASP A 50 -0.33 -0.66 0.84
CA ASP A 50 -0.18 -1.98 1.46
C ASP A 50 1.10 -2.06 2.28
N PHE A 51 2.22 -1.74 1.65
CA PHE A 51 3.53 -1.70 2.31
C PHE A 51 4.28 -0.47 1.82
N PHE A 52 4.94 0.20 2.73
CA PHE A 52 5.68 1.42 2.37
C PHE A 52 7.02 1.49 3.08
N CYS A 53 8.05 1.79 2.31
CA CYS A 53 9.39 2.06 2.83
C CYS A 53 9.66 3.56 2.73
N CYS A 54 9.69 4.24 3.87
CA CYS A 54 9.92 5.68 3.90
C CYS A 54 11.29 6.05 3.36
N LYS A 55 12.29 5.26 3.71
CA LYS A 55 13.67 5.57 3.32
C LYS A 55 13.86 5.51 1.80
N ALA A 56 13.20 4.56 1.14
CA ALA A 56 13.30 4.41 -0.30
C ALA A 56 12.20 5.13 -1.05
N SER A 57 11.20 5.67 -0.35
CA SER A 57 9.98 6.23 -0.95
C SER A 57 9.35 5.23 -1.90
N LEU A 58 9.24 3.99 -1.46
CA LEU A 58 8.77 2.88 -2.26
C LEU A 58 7.54 2.25 -1.64
N ALA A 59 6.46 2.18 -2.42
CA ALA A 59 5.26 1.45 -2.04
C ALA A 59 5.23 0.12 -2.76
N VAL A 60 4.98 -0.96 -2.03
CA VAL A 60 4.78 -2.28 -2.61
C VAL A 60 3.31 -2.63 -2.44
N GLU A 61 2.64 -2.87 -3.56
CA GLU A 61 1.20 -3.12 -3.60
C GLU A 61 0.93 -4.49 -4.15
N LEU A 62 0.01 -5.21 -3.51
CA LEU A 62 -0.43 -6.48 -4.04
C LEU A 62 -1.60 -6.24 -4.97
N ASP A 63 -1.47 -6.76 -6.16
CA ASP A 63 -2.46 -6.55 -7.21
C ASP A 63 -3.51 -7.65 -7.14
N GLY A 64 -4.66 -7.31 -6.59
CA GLY A 64 -5.78 -8.25 -6.56
C GLY A 64 -6.33 -8.47 -7.97
N SER A 65 -6.93 -9.63 -8.17
CA SER A 65 -7.38 -10.04 -9.50
C SER A 65 -8.68 -9.36 -9.97
N GLN A 66 -9.26 -8.49 -9.17
CA GLN A 66 -10.64 -8.05 -9.38
C GLN A 66 -10.83 -6.73 -10.11
N HIS A 67 -9.79 -6.09 -10.60
CA HIS A 67 -9.92 -4.73 -11.10
C HIS A 67 -9.52 -4.56 -12.55
N TYR A 68 -10.27 -5.21 -13.43
CA TYR A 68 -10.07 -5.02 -14.87
C TYR A 68 -11.16 -4.19 -15.53
N GLU A 69 -12.05 -3.60 -14.72
CA GLU A 69 -13.07 -2.69 -15.23
C GLU A 69 -12.44 -1.32 -15.47
N THR A 70 -13.00 -0.59 -16.45
CA THR A 70 -12.50 0.72 -16.83
C THR A 70 -12.41 1.68 -15.64
N ALA A 71 -13.44 1.69 -14.80
CA ALA A 71 -13.47 2.58 -13.63
C ALA A 71 -12.33 2.26 -12.65
N GLY A 72 -12.04 0.97 -12.46
CA GLY A 72 -10.93 0.55 -11.60
C GLY A 72 -9.58 0.95 -12.16
N LEU A 73 -9.41 0.82 -13.48
CA LEU A 73 -8.17 1.21 -14.12
C LEU A 73 -7.94 2.73 -14.04
N ASP A 74 -8.99 3.52 -14.22
CA ASP A 74 -8.91 4.97 -14.07
C ASP A 74 -8.53 5.37 -12.65
N TYR A 75 -9.13 4.71 -11.67
CA TYR A 75 -8.83 4.96 -10.27
C TYR A 75 -7.37 4.65 -9.98
N ASP A 76 -6.90 3.51 -10.44
CA ASP A 76 -5.51 3.10 -10.23
C ASP A 76 -4.53 4.06 -10.90
N ALA A 77 -4.84 4.52 -12.09
CA ALA A 77 -3.97 5.46 -12.81
C ALA A 77 -3.86 6.79 -12.07
N ARG A 78 -4.99 7.30 -11.56
CA ARG A 78 -4.99 8.56 -10.79
C ARG A 78 -4.26 8.41 -9.47
N ARG A 79 -4.45 7.29 -8.80
CA ARG A 79 -3.79 6.98 -7.55
C ARG A 79 -2.26 6.93 -7.74
N THR A 80 -1.82 6.20 -8.76
CA THR A 80 -0.40 6.07 -9.07
C THR A 80 0.21 7.43 -9.44
N ALA A 81 -0.49 8.21 -10.26
CA ALA A 81 -0.02 9.55 -10.63
C ALA A 81 0.11 10.46 -9.41
N PHE A 82 -0.85 10.41 -8.51
CA PHE A 82 -0.79 11.18 -7.27
C PHE A 82 0.43 10.78 -6.44
N LEU A 83 0.63 9.49 -6.25
CA LEU A 83 1.74 9.00 -5.45
C LEU A 83 3.08 9.35 -6.08
N ASN A 84 3.19 9.25 -7.41
CA ASN A 84 4.41 9.64 -8.11
C ASN A 84 4.72 11.12 -7.93
N ARG A 85 3.70 11.97 -7.91
CA ARG A 85 3.90 13.40 -7.65
C ARG A 85 4.42 13.66 -6.24
N GLN A 86 4.13 12.76 -5.30
CA GLN A 86 4.64 12.86 -3.94
C GLN A 86 6.04 12.24 -3.81
N GLY A 87 6.62 11.80 -4.90
CA GLY A 87 7.94 11.18 -4.88
C GLY A 87 7.90 9.71 -4.50
N ILE A 88 6.73 9.09 -4.51
CA ILE A 88 6.58 7.69 -4.14
C ILE A 88 6.55 6.83 -5.40
N LEU A 89 7.48 5.88 -5.47
CA LEU A 89 7.49 4.88 -6.53
C LEU A 89 6.60 3.71 -6.11
N VAL A 90 5.77 3.24 -7.03
CA VAL A 90 4.83 2.15 -6.74
C VAL A 90 5.26 0.89 -7.49
N LEU A 91 5.51 -0.17 -6.73
CA LEU A 91 5.83 -1.48 -7.29
C LEU A 91 4.64 -2.41 -7.05
N ARG A 92 4.08 -2.96 -8.11
CA ARG A 92 2.95 -3.86 -8.02
C ARG A 92 3.40 -5.30 -8.15
N CYS A 93 2.89 -6.14 -7.25
CA CYS A 93 3.18 -7.57 -7.26
C CYS A 93 1.89 -8.33 -7.52
N SER A 94 1.94 -9.31 -8.43
CA SER A 94 0.79 -10.19 -8.67
C SER A 94 0.75 -11.28 -7.62
N ASP A 95 -0.46 -11.69 -7.28
CA ASP A 95 -0.67 -12.81 -6.37
C ASP A 95 -0.26 -14.15 -7.01
#